data_19637fc29cccd6efe7f080300979bebf
#
_entry.id   19637fc29cccd6efe7f080300979bebf
#
_cell.length_a   1.000
_cell.length_b   1.000
_cell.length_c   1.000
_cell.angle_alpha   90.00
_cell.angle_beta   90.00
_cell.angle_gamma   90.00
#
_symmetry.space_group_name_H-M   'P 1'
#
loop_
_entity.id
_entity.type
_entity.pdbx_description
1 polymer ?
#
loop_
_entity_poly.entity_id
_entity_poly.type
_entity_poly.pdbx_seq_one_letter_code
_entity_poly.pdbx_strand_id
1 'polypeptide(L)'
;MTNSSEKVFTSFKALAANREMTGVSKDDVFKVPLDMLLEEPGFNPRDYNDPDVEAQVEAFAQAYENGQFVPPCVVRIDPITGEVFLVEGHTRTRGAKRARDRGASIERLVCVPFRGNVIDRHFTKHTSQNGLKFKPVAVARDYLKLLNMGQSVNDIAKGVHQSVTHIQSMLDLASANPDVHDLVNSGAVSASTAIEVVRKHGEKAGEFLSGKLQEAIAQGK
;
A
#
# COMPACT_ATOMS: atom_id res chain seq x y z
N MET A 1 -54.60 17.12 9.77
CA MET A 1 -53.33 17.16 9.02
C MET A 1 -52.21 17.34 10.03
N THR A 2 -51.64 16.25 10.49
CA THR A 2 -50.50 16.27 11.43
C THR A 2 -49.24 16.52 10.67
N ASN A 3 -48.71 17.74 10.76
CA ASN A 3 -47.43 18.14 10.19
C ASN A 3 -46.34 17.45 11.06
N SER A 4 -45.95 16.23 10.69
CA SER A 4 -44.78 15.60 11.31
C SER A 4 -43.56 16.33 10.77
N SER A 5 -43.06 17.30 11.53
CA SER A 5 -41.76 17.91 11.24
C SER A 5 -40.72 16.79 11.22
N GLU A 6 -40.22 16.45 10.04
CA GLU A 6 -39.10 15.49 9.89
C GLU A 6 -37.95 15.96 10.79
N LYS A 7 -37.53 15.09 11.70
CA LYS A 7 -36.46 15.42 12.66
C LYS A 7 -35.13 15.50 11.91
N VAL A 8 -34.60 16.72 11.74
CA VAL A 8 -33.34 16.97 11.08
C VAL A 8 -32.17 16.77 12.04
N PHE A 9 -31.22 15.92 11.71
CA PHE A 9 -30.01 15.70 12.47
C PHE A 9 -28.84 16.42 11.79
N THR A 10 -28.15 17.31 12.51
CA THR A 10 -27.07 18.15 11.97
C THR A 10 -25.67 17.67 12.35
N SER A 11 -25.54 16.50 12.99
CA SER A 11 -24.23 15.93 13.33
C SER A 11 -24.26 14.40 13.31
N PHE A 12 -23.13 13.76 12.98
CA PHE A 12 -22.98 12.32 13.05
C PHE A 12 -23.22 11.75 14.47
N LYS A 13 -22.88 12.53 15.51
CA LYS A 13 -23.17 12.16 16.90
C LYS A 13 -24.68 12.04 17.13
N ALA A 14 -25.46 12.96 16.63
CA ALA A 14 -26.92 12.94 16.75
C ALA A 14 -27.53 11.81 15.90
N LEU A 15 -27.05 11.58 14.68
CA LEU A 15 -27.44 10.44 13.83
C LEU A 15 -27.19 9.10 14.54
N ALA A 16 -25.97 8.88 15.06
CA ALA A 16 -25.61 7.65 15.76
C ALA A 16 -26.37 7.44 17.08
N ALA A 17 -26.73 8.52 17.77
CA ALA A 17 -27.57 8.44 18.98
C ALA A 17 -29.03 8.00 18.67
N ASN A 18 -29.47 8.17 17.42
CA ASN A 18 -30.79 7.77 16.94
C ASN A 18 -30.70 6.62 15.91
N ARG A 19 -29.85 5.62 16.19
CA ARG A 19 -29.51 4.53 15.27
C ARG A 19 -30.71 3.79 14.70
N GLU A 20 -31.74 3.52 15.51
CA GLU A 20 -32.96 2.82 15.07
C GLU A 20 -33.65 3.56 13.91
N MET A 21 -33.63 4.88 13.94
CA MET A 21 -34.27 5.75 12.95
C MET A 21 -33.38 6.02 11.75
N THR A 22 -32.07 6.14 11.96
CA THR A 22 -31.10 6.62 10.96
C THR A 22 -30.24 5.53 10.35
N GLY A 23 -30.15 4.36 10.98
CA GLY A 23 -29.22 3.28 10.60
C GLY A 23 -27.74 3.60 10.87
N VAL A 24 -27.41 4.83 11.29
CA VAL A 24 -26.02 5.26 11.55
C VAL A 24 -25.50 4.66 12.85
N SER A 25 -24.32 4.02 12.78
CA SER A 25 -23.60 3.52 13.96
C SER A 25 -22.22 4.16 14.06
N LYS A 26 -21.65 4.13 15.26
CA LYS A 26 -20.24 4.47 15.48
C LYS A 26 -19.36 3.25 15.16
N ASP A 27 -18.16 3.51 14.67
CA ASP A 27 -17.10 2.53 14.64
C ASP A 27 -15.89 3.03 15.46
N ASP A 28 -14.95 2.13 15.72
CA ASP A 28 -13.78 2.43 16.53
C ASP A 28 -12.76 3.26 15.76
N VAL A 29 -12.43 4.42 16.32
CA VAL A 29 -11.35 5.28 15.84
C VAL A 29 -10.50 5.68 17.04
N PHE A 30 -9.20 5.45 16.96
CA PHE A 30 -8.26 5.68 18.06
C PHE A 30 -7.23 6.74 17.69
N LYS A 31 -6.77 7.50 18.67
CA LYS A 31 -5.58 8.36 18.57
C LYS A 31 -4.41 7.60 19.19
N VAL A 32 -3.55 7.03 18.35
CA VAL A 32 -2.41 6.22 18.77
C VAL A 32 -1.16 7.09 18.84
N PRO A 33 -0.37 7.03 19.93
CA PRO A 33 0.90 7.72 20.01
C PRO A 33 1.82 7.36 18.83
N LEU A 34 2.49 8.38 18.26
CA LEU A 34 3.30 8.21 17.05
C LEU A 34 4.43 7.19 17.24
N ASP A 35 4.98 7.11 18.46
CA ASP A 35 6.06 6.19 18.79
C ASP A 35 5.60 4.73 19.01
N MET A 36 4.29 4.51 19.23
CA MET A 36 3.72 3.17 19.28
C MET A 36 3.46 2.57 17.90
N LEU A 37 3.50 3.37 16.83
CA LEU A 37 3.25 2.91 15.48
C LEU A 37 4.49 2.28 14.87
N LEU A 38 4.51 0.95 14.80
CA LEU A 38 5.63 0.16 14.29
C LEU A 38 5.38 -0.28 12.85
N GLU A 39 6.47 -0.41 12.09
CA GLU A 39 6.46 -1.03 10.77
C GLU A 39 6.90 -2.49 10.91
N GLU A 40 6.10 -3.42 10.40
CA GLU A 40 6.46 -4.85 10.38
C GLU A 40 7.54 -5.08 9.32
N PRO A 41 8.72 -5.65 9.69
CA PRO A 41 9.81 -5.88 8.75
C PRO A 41 9.36 -6.70 7.52
N GLY A 42 9.66 -6.22 6.32
CA GLY A 42 9.35 -6.91 5.07
C GLY A 42 7.86 -6.98 4.70
N PHE A 43 6.97 -6.31 5.45
CA PHE A 43 5.55 -6.25 5.11
C PHE A 43 5.26 -5.16 4.06
N ASN A 44 5.79 -3.96 4.24
CA ASN A 44 5.63 -2.87 3.29
C ASN A 44 6.66 -3.01 2.16
N PRO A 45 6.23 -3.13 0.89
CA PRO A 45 7.14 -3.34 -0.24
C PRO A 45 7.75 -2.04 -0.81
N ARG A 46 7.49 -0.86 -0.20
CA ARG A 46 8.02 0.41 -0.67
C ARG A 46 9.52 0.53 -0.40
N ASP A 47 10.25 0.98 -1.42
CA ASP A 47 11.63 1.45 -1.25
C ASP A 47 11.60 2.94 -0.90
N TYR A 48 12.06 3.27 0.29
CA TYR A 48 12.12 4.66 0.78
C TYR A 48 13.35 5.42 0.31
N ASN A 49 14.24 4.79 -0.47
CA ASN A 49 15.30 5.49 -1.22
C ASN A 49 14.82 5.94 -2.60
N ASP A 50 13.61 5.54 -3.00
CA ASP A 50 13.00 5.98 -4.24
C ASP A 50 12.58 7.45 -4.15
N PRO A 51 13.02 8.33 -5.10
CA PRO A 51 12.69 9.75 -5.07
C PRO A 51 11.19 10.05 -5.03
N ASP A 52 10.37 9.27 -5.71
CA ASP A 52 8.92 9.47 -5.72
C ASP A 52 8.30 9.13 -4.37
N VAL A 53 8.81 8.09 -3.70
CA VAL A 53 8.38 7.71 -2.35
C VAL A 53 8.82 8.76 -1.34
N GLU A 54 10.04 9.26 -1.47
CA GLU A 54 10.58 10.33 -0.63
C GLU A 54 9.79 11.63 -0.80
N ALA A 55 9.46 12.01 -2.03
CA ALA A 55 8.61 13.17 -2.31
C ALA A 55 7.21 13.01 -1.68
N GLN A 56 6.66 11.80 -1.67
CA GLN A 56 5.37 11.54 -1.02
C GLN A 56 5.46 11.63 0.51
N VAL A 57 6.55 11.16 1.13
CA VAL A 57 6.80 11.34 2.57
C VAL A 57 6.87 12.83 2.89
N GLU A 58 7.57 13.62 2.08
CA GLU A 58 7.69 15.05 2.23
C GLU A 58 6.34 15.76 2.10
N ALA A 59 5.53 15.41 1.11
CA ALA A 59 4.19 15.97 0.94
C ALA A 59 3.30 15.71 2.16
N PHE A 60 3.39 14.50 2.77
CA PHE A 60 2.67 14.24 4.01
C PHE A 60 3.23 15.02 5.20
N ALA A 61 4.55 15.23 5.28
CA ALA A 61 5.13 16.05 6.32
C ALA A 61 4.58 17.48 6.26
N GLN A 62 4.58 18.08 5.08
CA GLN A 62 4.02 19.41 4.85
C GLN A 62 2.51 19.48 5.15
N ALA A 63 1.75 18.44 4.79
CA ALA A 63 0.32 18.38 5.12
C ALA A 63 0.08 18.40 6.63
N TYR A 64 0.87 17.67 7.40
CA TYR A 64 0.79 17.69 8.85
C TYR A 64 1.23 19.03 9.46
N GLU A 65 2.33 19.63 8.98
CA GLU A 65 2.81 20.95 9.41
C GLU A 65 1.76 22.03 9.19
N ASN A 66 1.02 21.94 8.08
CA ASN A 66 -0.04 22.90 7.71
C ASN A 66 -1.42 22.56 8.33
N GLY A 67 -1.52 21.51 9.16
CA GLY A 67 -2.80 21.11 9.78
C GLY A 67 -3.84 20.60 8.77
N GLN A 68 -3.42 20.17 7.58
CA GLN A 68 -4.31 19.63 6.56
C GLN A 68 -4.85 18.26 6.97
N PHE A 69 -6.01 17.89 6.40
CA PHE A 69 -6.57 16.56 6.62
C PHE A 69 -5.69 15.49 6.00
N VAL A 70 -5.25 14.56 6.84
CA VAL A 70 -4.57 13.32 6.42
C VAL A 70 -5.44 12.12 6.81
N PRO A 71 -5.73 11.19 5.89
CA PRO A 71 -6.58 10.04 6.18
C PRO A 71 -6.03 9.19 7.34
N PRO A 72 -6.89 8.51 8.13
CA PRO A 72 -6.47 7.63 9.22
C PRO A 72 -5.54 6.51 8.75
N CYS A 73 -4.60 6.09 9.59
CA CYS A 73 -3.81 4.87 9.38
C CYS A 73 -4.64 3.64 9.75
N VAL A 74 -4.35 2.50 9.13
CA VAL A 74 -4.92 1.21 9.49
C VAL A 74 -3.89 0.43 10.29
N VAL A 75 -4.27 -0.04 11.49
CA VAL A 75 -3.35 -0.68 12.44
C VAL A 75 -3.90 -2.01 12.95
N ARG A 76 -3.00 -2.90 13.35
CA ARG A 76 -3.31 -4.11 14.11
C ARG A 76 -2.55 -4.12 15.43
N ILE A 77 -3.06 -4.87 16.38
CA ILE A 77 -2.33 -5.22 17.60
C ILE A 77 -1.78 -6.63 17.44
N ASP A 78 -0.53 -6.83 17.79
CA ASP A 78 0.03 -8.17 17.92
C ASP A 78 -0.56 -8.85 19.18
N PRO A 79 -1.18 -10.04 19.07
CA PRO A 79 -1.87 -10.65 20.18
C PRO A 79 -0.93 -11.20 21.27
N ILE A 80 0.36 -11.34 20.95
CA ILE A 80 1.36 -11.88 21.88
C ILE A 80 2.12 -10.74 22.58
N THR A 81 2.61 -9.74 21.79
CA THR A 81 3.45 -8.65 22.33
C THR A 81 2.64 -7.41 22.74
N GLY A 82 1.42 -7.25 22.23
CA GLY A 82 0.62 -6.04 22.39
C GLY A 82 1.11 -4.85 21.55
N GLU A 83 2.12 -5.04 20.72
CA GLU A 83 2.65 -4.00 19.85
C GLU A 83 1.67 -3.62 18.74
N VAL A 84 1.70 -2.34 18.35
CA VAL A 84 0.81 -1.78 17.33
C VAL A 84 1.55 -1.67 16.01
N PHE A 85 1.17 -2.49 15.04
CA PHE A 85 1.77 -2.49 13.71
C PHE A 85 0.87 -1.82 12.67
N LEU A 86 1.51 -1.07 11.77
CA LEU A 86 0.85 -0.51 10.60
C LEU A 86 0.47 -1.62 9.61
N VAL A 87 -0.77 -1.59 9.15
CA VAL A 87 -1.25 -2.35 8.00
C VAL A 87 -1.27 -1.45 6.77
N GLU A 88 -1.70 -0.19 6.97
CA GLU A 88 -1.73 0.83 5.92
C GLU A 88 -1.42 2.21 6.54
N GLY A 89 -0.76 3.09 5.78
CA GLY A 89 -0.39 4.43 6.25
C GLY A 89 1.10 4.60 6.58
N HIS A 90 1.98 3.69 6.19
CA HIS A 90 3.42 3.75 6.43
C HIS A 90 4.05 5.09 5.98
N THR A 91 3.77 5.53 4.75
CA THR A 91 4.29 6.79 4.21
C THR A 91 3.77 8.01 4.99
N ARG A 92 2.47 7.98 5.39
CA ARG A 92 1.85 9.03 6.23
C ARG A 92 2.49 9.08 7.61
N THR A 93 2.74 7.94 8.23
CA THR A 93 3.40 7.84 9.53
C THR A 93 4.83 8.38 9.47
N ARG A 94 5.58 8.08 8.40
CA ARG A 94 6.92 8.63 8.18
C ARG A 94 6.88 10.15 7.97
N GLY A 95 5.89 10.65 7.21
CA GLY A 95 5.65 12.09 7.08
C GLY A 95 5.35 12.76 8.41
N ALA A 96 4.51 12.14 9.24
CA ALA A 96 4.20 12.66 10.58
C ALA A 96 5.44 12.71 11.49
N LYS A 97 6.29 11.67 11.47
CA LYS A 97 7.56 11.65 12.22
C LYS A 97 8.48 12.77 11.74
N ARG A 98 8.63 12.96 10.43
CA ARG A 98 9.43 14.03 9.84
C ARG A 98 8.92 15.42 10.24
N ALA A 99 7.61 15.66 10.16
CA ALA A 99 7.01 16.92 10.59
C ALA A 99 7.26 17.20 12.08
N ARG A 100 7.12 16.18 12.94
CA ARG A 100 7.44 16.29 14.37
C ARG A 100 8.91 16.62 14.60
N ASP A 101 9.83 15.98 13.90
CA ASP A 101 11.27 16.24 14.00
C ASP A 101 11.64 17.68 13.57
N ARG A 102 10.81 18.32 12.76
CA ARG A 102 10.88 19.73 12.38
C ARG A 102 10.17 20.69 13.35
N GLY A 103 9.59 20.15 14.42
CA GLY A 103 8.95 20.94 15.49
C GLY A 103 7.42 21.02 15.42
N ALA A 104 6.77 20.30 14.50
CA ALA A 104 5.31 20.25 14.50
C ALA A 104 4.81 19.45 15.72
N SER A 105 3.74 19.94 16.37
CA SER A 105 3.16 19.32 17.57
C SER A 105 2.28 18.10 17.19
N ILE A 106 2.92 16.99 16.82
CA ILE A 106 2.25 15.76 16.42
C ILE A 106 2.59 14.65 17.40
N GLU A 107 1.73 14.42 18.37
CA GLU A 107 1.92 13.37 19.37
C GLU A 107 1.27 12.05 18.98
N ARG A 108 0.13 12.10 18.26
CA ARG A 108 -0.73 10.95 17.99
C ARG A 108 -1.31 11.03 16.58
N LEU A 109 -1.48 9.88 15.93
CA LEU A 109 -2.21 9.76 14.67
C LEU A 109 -3.58 9.13 14.88
N VAL A 110 -4.52 9.51 14.01
CA VAL A 110 -5.82 8.88 13.92
C VAL A 110 -5.65 7.52 13.24
N CYS A 111 -6.12 6.47 13.90
CA CYS A 111 -6.00 5.10 13.44
C CYS A 111 -7.35 4.38 13.52
N VAL A 112 -7.58 3.48 12.56
CA VAL A 112 -8.69 2.53 12.58
C VAL A 112 -8.13 1.12 12.73
N PRO A 113 -8.76 0.24 13.54
CA PRO A 113 -8.29 -1.12 13.71
C PRO A 113 -8.54 -1.94 12.45
N PHE A 114 -7.55 -2.69 12.04
CA PHE A 114 -7.68 -3.69 10.99
C PHE A 114 -8.47 -4.90 11.53
N ARG A 115 -9.45 -5.34 10.75
CA ARG A 115 -10.26 -6.53 11.02
C ARG A 115 -10.06 -7.51 9.88
N GLY A 116 -9.27 -8.56 10.12
CA GLY A 116 -8.95 -9.57 9.13
C GLY A 116 -7.76 -10.43 9.56
N ASN A 117 -7.48 -11.46 8.80
CA ASN A 117 -6.35 -12.36 9.01
C ASN A 117 -5.06 -11.85 8.33
N VAL A 118 -3.99 -12.65 8.37
CA VAL A 118 -2.71 -12.32 7.75
C VAL A 118 -2.82 -12.11 6.23
N ILE A 119 -3.63 -12.93 5.57
CA ILE A 119 -3.83 -12.84 4.11
C ILE A 119 -4.59 -11.56 3.75
N ASP A 120 -5.64 -11.24 4.51
CA ASP A 120 -6.44 -10.02 4.30
C ASP A 120 -5.59 -8.75 4.41
N ARG A 121 -4.55 -8.74 5.28
CA ARG A 121 -3.61 -7.61 5.37
C ARG A 121 -2.83 -7.40 4.06
N HIS A 122 -2.38 -8.50 3.43
CA HIS A 122 -1.69 -8.41 2.15
C HIS A 122 -2.63 -7.91 1.05
N PHE A 123 -3.87 -8.36 1.02
CA PHE A 123 -4.84 -7.86 0.05
C PHE A 123 -5.14 -6.37 0.28
N THR A 124 -5.36 -5.96 1.53
CA THR A 124 -5.66 -4.57 1.89
C THR A 124 -4.59 -3.60 1.38
N LYS A 125 -3.30 -3.91 1.52
CA LYS A 125 -2.25 -3.00 1.04
C LYS A 125 -2.22 -2.84 -0.48
N HIS A 126 -2.75 -3.78 -1.27
CA HIS A 126 -2.88 -3.67 -2.71
C HIS A 126 -4.15 -2.94 -3.14
N THR A 127 -5.24 -3.09 -2.39
CA THR A 127 -6.55 -2.50 -2.72
C THR A 127 -6.73 -1.09 -2.18
N SER A 128 -5.99 -0.70 -1.13
CA SER A 128 -6.10 0.62 -0.47
C SER A 128 -5.14 1.69 -1.02
N GLN A 129 -4.46 1.44 -2.15
CA GLN A 129 -3.50 2.37 -2.72
C GLN A 129 -4.18 3.57 -3.39
N ASN A 130 -4.39 4.64 -2.60
CA ASN A 130 -4.92 5.93 -3.07
C ASN A 130 -3.76 6.92 -3.29
N GLY A 131 -2.84 6.66 -4.21
CA GLY A 131 -1.68 7.52 -4.45
C GLY A 131 -0.60 6.82 -5.24
N LEU A 132 0.65 6.96 -4.81
CA LEU A 132 1.80 6.32 -5.46
C LEU A 132 1.65 4.78 -5.41
N LYS A 133 1.58 4.17 -6.58
CA LYS A 133 1.49 2.71 -6.72
C LYS A 133 2.81 2.04 -6.35
N PHE A 134 2.75 0.78 -5.95
CA PHE A 134 3.96 -0.04 -5.80
C PHE A 134 4.62 -0.30 -7.15
N LYS A 135 5.95 -0.39 -7.16
CA LYS A 135 6.70 -0.80 -8.35
C LYS A 135 6.36 -2.24 -8.74
N PRO A 136 6.38 -2.57 -10.05
CA PRO A 136 5.96 -3.90 -10.53
C PRO A 136 6.69 -5.07 -9.88
N VAL A 137 8.00 -4.96 -9.68
CA VAL A 137 8.81 -6.01 -9.02
C VAL A 137 8.39 -6.20 -7.56
N ALA A 138 8.05 -5.12 -6.85
CA ALA A 138 7.57 -5.20 -5.47
C ALA A 138 6.20 -5.89 -5.39
N VAL A 139 5.29 -5.59 -6.32
CA VAL A 139 3.99 -6.28 -6.46
C VAL A 139 4.19 -7.76 -6.77
N ALA A 140 5.07 -8.08 -7.73
CA ALA A 140 5.38 -9.44 -8.14
C ALA A 140 5.88 -10.29 -6.97
N ARG A 141 6.83 -9.77 -6.20
CA ARG A 141 7.37 -10.43 -5.01
C ARG A 141 6.33 -10.64 -3.92
N ASP A 142 5.39 -9.70 -3.77
CA ASP A 142 4.33 -9.84 -2.77
C ASP A 142 3.29 -10.90 -3.18
N TYR A 143 2.95 -11.00 -4.48
CA TYR A 143 2.09 -12.07 -4.98
C TYR A 143 2.76 -13.46 -4.84
N LEU A 144 4.07 -13.55 -5.07
CA LEU A 144 4.82 -14.79 -4.81
C LEU A 144 4.80 -15.15 -3.31
N LYS A 145 4.86 -14.16 -2.41
CA LYS A 145 4.72 -14.36 -0.98
C LYS A 145 3.34 -14.93 -0.62
N LEU A 146 2.27 -14.39 -1.20
CA LEU A 146 0.91 -14.91 -1.01
C LEU A 146 0.76 -16.35 -1.52
N LEU A 147 1.36 -16.67 -2.67
CA LEU A 147 1.39 -18.04 -3.21
C LEU A 147 2.10 -18.98 -2.22
N ASN A 148 3.26 -18.58 -1.68
CA ASN A 148 4.02 -19.36 -0.69
C ASN A 148 3.28 -19.49 0.66
N MET A 149 2.35 -18.60 0.96
CA MET A 149 1.44 -18.69 2.10
C MET A 149 0.23 -19.59 1.84
N GLY A 150 0.22 -20.32 0.69
CA GLY A 150 -0.81 -21.28 0.33
C GLY A 150 -2.02 -20.71 -0.41
N GLN A 151 -1.99 -19.45 -0.85
CA GLN A 151 -3.06 -18.89 -1.65
C GLN A 151 -2.96 -19.38 -3.09
N SER A 152 -4.08 -19.76 -3.71
CA SER A 152 -4.10 -20.05 -5.14
C SER A 152 -4.03 -18.75 -5.97
N VAL A 153 -3.61 -18.86 -7.24
CA VAL A 153 -3.61 -17.74 -8.19
C VAL A 153 -5.01 -17.11 -8.29
N ASN A 154 -6.08 -17.92 -8.24
CA ASN A 154 -7.46 -17.44 -8.27
C ASN A 154 -7.82 -16.67 -7.00
N ASP A 155 -7.37 -17.10 -5.82
CA ASP A 155 -7.66 -16.42 -4.56
C ASP A 155 -6.91 -15.08 -4.50
N ILE A 156 -5.65 -15.06 -4.95
CA ILE A 156 -4.88 -13.81 -5.07
C ILE A 156 -5.60 -12.85 -6.02
N ALA A 157 -6.01 -13.31 -7.21
CA ALA A 157 -6.70 -12.49 -8.20
C ALA A 157 -7.97 -11.84 -7.64
N LYS A 158 -8.79 -12.63 -6.92
CA LYS A 158 -9.99 -12.14 -6.24
C LYS A 158 -9.64 -11.13 -5.14
N GLY A 159 -8.68 -11.46 -4.28
CA GLY A 159 -8.30 -10.64 -3.12
C GLY A 159 -7.71 -9.28 -3.49
N VAL A 160 -6.96 -9.18 -4.60
CA VAL A 160 -6.37 -7.92 -5.08
C VAL A 160 -7.17 -7.26 -6.21
N HIS A 161 -8.34 -7.80 -6.59
CA HIS A 161 -9.22 -7.31 -7.65
C HIS A 161 -8.51 -7.18 -9.01
N GLN A 162 -7.72 -8.20 -9.36
CA GLN A 162 -7.01 -8.29 -10.64
C GLN A 162 -7.39 -9.55 -11.41
N SER A 163 -7.04 -9.62 -12.70
CA SER A 163 -7.26 -10.82 -13.49
C SER A 163 -6.25 -11.93 -13.13
N VAL A 164 -6.67 -13.19 -13.30
CA VAL A 164 -5.78 -14.35 -13.15
C VAL A 164 -4.54 -14.23 -14.06
N THR A 165 -4.73 -13.76 -15.29
CA THR A 165 -3.64 -13.51 -16.25
C THR A 165 -2.65 -12.47 -15.72
N HIS A 166 -3.13 -11.41 -15.05
CA HIS A 166 -2.26 -10.42 -14.42
C HIS A 166 -1.43 -11.05 -13.29
N ILE A 167 -2.04 -11.83 -12.41
CA ILE A 167 -1.30 -12.50 -11.33
C ILE A 167 -0.25 -13.44 -11.90
N GLN A 168 -0.60 -14.24 -12.92
CA GLN A 168 0.35 -15.13 -13.58
C GLN A 168 1.55 -14.35 -14.15
N SER A 169 1.28 -13.23 -14.83
CA SER A 169 2.33 -12.36 -15.38
C SER A 169 3.24 -11.77 -14.30
N MET A 170 2.67 -11.37 -13.17
CA MET A 170 3.48 -10.90 -12.04
C MET A 170 4.31 -12.01 -11.40
N LEU A 171 3.81 -13.24 -11.34
CA LEU A 171 4.58 -14.39 -10.86
C LEU A 171 5.73 -14.74 -11.81
N ASP A 172 5.54 -14.62 -13.13
CA ASP A 172 6.63 -14.75 -14.11
C ASP A 172 7.72 -13.70 -13.86
N LEU A 173 7.32 -12.44 -13.60
CA LEU A 173 8.26 -11.39 -13.24
C LEU A 173 8.97 -11.67 -11.91
N ALA A 174 8.24 -12.21 -10.91
CA ALA A 174 8.82 -12.53 -9.61
C ALA A 174 9.91 -13.61 -9.69
N SER A 175 9.78 -14.54 -10.65
CA SER A 175 10.74 -15.63 -10.89
C SER A 175 11.94 -15.20 -11.75
N ALA A 176 11.94 -13.98 -12.30
CA ALA A 176 13.04 -13.48 -13.12
C ALA A 176 14.31 -13.25 -12.30
N ASN A 177 15.46 -13.25 -12.99
CA ASN A 177 16.75 -12.99 -12.38
C ASN A 177 16.86 -11.54 -11.84
N PRO A 178 17.76 -11.29 -10.87
CA PRO A 178 17.94 -9.95 -10.27
C PRO A 178 18.23 -8.85 -11.28
N ASP A 179 19.00 -9.13 -12.32
CA ASP A 179 19.32 -8.19 -13.41
C ASP A 179 18.08 -7.70 -14.17
N VAL A 180 17.11 -8.59 -14.42
CA VAL A 180 15.79 -8.21 -14.98
C VAL A 180 15.03 -7.30 -14.02
N HIS A 181 15.04 -7.63 -12.72
CA HIS A 181 14.40 -6.79 -11.69
C HIS A 181 15.02 -5.39 -11.65
N ASP A 182 16.34 -5.27 -11.75
CA ASP A 182 17.05 -3.99 -11.73
C ASP A 182 16.71 -3.14 -12.97
N LEU A 183 16.62 -3.74 -14.16
CA LEU A 183 16.17 -3.07 -15.37
C LEU A 183 14.73 -2.55 -15.28
N VAL A 184 13.83 -3.31 -14.64
CA VAL A 184 12.44 -2.87 -14.42
C VAL A 184 12.36 -1.79 -13.34
N ASN A 185 13.08 -1.95 -12.23
CA ASN A 185 13.06 -1.00 -11.12
C ASN A 185 13.65 0.37 -11.50
N SER A 186 14.69 0.39 -12.34
CA SER A 186 15.27 1.62 -12.87
C SER A 186 14.41 2.30 -13.95
N GLY A 187 13.36 1.61 -14.45
CA GLY A 187 12.52 2.09 -15.55
C GLY A 187 13.16 1.95 -16.94
N ALA A 188 14.36 1.35 -17.06
CA ALA A 188 15.03 1.10 -18.32
C ALA A 188 14.24 0.14 -19.23
N VAL A 189 13.48 -0.78 -18.61
CA VAL A 189 12.61 -1.73 -19.31
C VAL A 189 11.23 -1.75 -18.64
N SER A 190 10.17 -1.74 -19.45
CA SER A 190 8.82 -1.87 -18.91
C SER A 190 8.58 -3.28 -18.33
N ALA A 191 7.74 -3.38 -17.31
CA ALA A 191 7.39 -4.68 -16.73
C ALA A 191 6.76 -5.63 -17.76
N SER A 192 5.93 -5.13 -18.68
CA SER A 192 5.32 -5.93 -19.75
C SER A 192 6.37 -6.52 -20.67
N THR A 193 7.31 -5.71 -21.14
CA THR A 193 8.45 -6.15 -21.99
C THR A 193 9.31 -7.18 -21.27
N ALA A 194 9.62 -6.94 -20.00
CA ALA A 194 10.40 -7.88 -19.19
C ALA A 194 9.71 -9.24 -19.08
N ILE A 195 8.39 -9.26 -18.78
CA ILE A 195 7.59 -10.49 -18.68
C ILE A 195 7.60 -11.27 -20.00
N GLU A 196 7.42 -10.60 -21.15
CA GLU A 196 7.47 -11.25 -22.46
C GLU A 196 8.83 -11.90 -22.72
N VAL A 197 9.91 -11.19 -22.40
CA VAL A 197 11.28 -11.69 -22.60
C VAL A 197 11.58 -12.84 -21.62
N VAL A 198 11.15 -12.75 -20.37
CA VAL A 198 11.30 -13.83 -19.38
C VAL A 198 10.60 -15.11 -19.86
N ARG A 199 9.37 -15.01 -20.36
CA ARG A 199 8.63 -16.15 -20.92
C ARG A 199 9.34 -16.78 -22.12
N LYS A 200 10.00 -15.97 -22.94
CA LYS A 200 10.65 -16.43 -24.17
C LYS A 200 12.07 -16.94 -23.96
N HIS A 201 12.84 -16.33 -23.06
CA HIS A 201 14.27 -16.56 -22.92
C HIS A 201 14.67 -17.18 -21.56
N GLY A 202 13.73 -17.28 -20.60
CA GLY A 202 14.00 -17.84 -19.27
C GLY A 202 15.16 -17.14 -18.57
N GLU A 203 16.14 -17.91 -18.11
CA GLU A 203 17.32 -17.43 -17.38
C GLU A 203 18.21 -16.47 -18.19
N LYS A 204 18.13 -16.47 -19.53
CA LYS A 204 18.87 -15.57 -20.41
C LYS A 204 18.15 -14.24 -20.66
N ALA A 205 17.04 -14.00 -20.00
CA ALA A 205 16.23 -12.80 -20.22
C ALA A 205 16.99 -11.50 -19.90
N GLY A 206 17.78 -11.48 -18.84
CA GLY A 206 18.56 -10.31 -18.45
C GLY A 206 19.66 -9.97 -19.43
N GLU A 207 20.41 -10.97 -19.89
CA GLU A 207 21.43 -10.80 -20.94
C GLU A 207 20.82 -10.25 -22.24
N PHE A 208 19.67 -10.83 -22.66
CA PHE A 208 18.96 -10.38 -23.86
C PHE A 208 18.48 -8.94 -23.73
N LEU A 209 17.86 -8.57 -22.60
CA LEU A 209 17.36 -7.20 -22.35
C LEU A 209 18.49 -6.19 -22.30
N SER A 210 19.60 -6.50 -21.62
CA SER A 210 20.77 -5.64 -21.52
C SER A 210 21.40 -5.39 -22.89
N GLY A 211 21.51 -6.44 -23.72
CA GLY A 211 21.99 -6.31 -25.10
C GLY A 211 21.10 -5.39 -25.95
N LYS A 212 19.78 -5.58 -25.86
CA LYS A 212 18.82 -4.73 -26.58
C LYS A 212 18.82 -3.27 -26.09
N LEU A 213 19.00 -3.05 -24.81
CA LEU A 213 19.14 -1.70 -24.26
C LEU A 213 20.40 -1.00 -24.78
N GLN A 214 21.53 -1.69 -24.84
CA GLN A 214 22.77 -1.15 -25.40
C GLN A 214 22.62 -0.81 -26.87
N GLU A 215 22.00 -1.69 -27.70
CA GLU A 215 21.69 -1.42 -29.10
C GLU A 215 20.81 -0.17 -29.25
N ALA A 216 19.78 0.00 -28.42
CA ALA A 216 18.88 1.17 -28.45
C ALA A 216 19.63 2.47 -28.10
N ILE A 217 20.47 2.45 -27.07
CA ILE A 217 21.30 3.61 -26.67
C ILE A 217 22.26 3.98 -27.80
N ALA A 218 22.92 3.00 -28.46
CA ALA A 218 23.81 3.24 -29.56
C ALA A 218 23.11 3.86 -30.78
N GLN A 219 21.78 3.63 -30.90
CA GLN A 219 20.94 4.21 -31.98
C GLN A 219 20.29 5.55 -31.57
N GLY A 220 20.63 6.09 -30.40
CA GLY A 220 20.07 7.36 -29.87
C GLY A 220 18.59 7.33 -29.53
N LYS A 221 18.11 6.16 -29.15
CA LYS A 221 16.71 5.94 -28.73
C LYS A 221 16.59 5.82 -27.22
#